data_8da8543aa2d8e0e2952ebfedad491926
#
_entry.id   8da8543aa2d8e0e2952ebfedad491926
#
_cell.length_a   1.000
_cell.length_b   1.000
_cell.length_c   1.000
_cell.angle_alpha   90.00
_cell.angle_beta   90.00
_cell.angle_gamma   90.00
#
_symmetry.space_group_name_H-M   'P 1'
#
loop_
_entity.id
_entity.type
_entity.pdbx_description
1 polymer ?
#
loop_
_entity_poly.entity_id
_entity_poly.type
_entity_poly.pdbx_seq_one_letter_code
_entity_poly.pdbx_strand_id
1 'polypeptide(L)'
;MRMRRTLMAVAGGAAAALIAASPALAAGTWQVDSSPNPAGSTFSQLNATFAASHTQAWAVGQTRVAASGDGFETLIEEWNGSTWSVVPGAPAGASASSLNGVSGSGPSDIWAVGQNAGTSFIEHWNGQSWSHVASPAGEPPDGQLNAVSADSPTDAWAGGSATNANDTVVPLIEHWNGTQWSVSPNAIGAGSGHSEILSIAAISPADVWALAEVGKNNPAVIEHWNGTQWSIVSLPVSGNLESLSAVSANDVWAVGNNGVILNWNGTQWSQVANPAGQGAALEGVDALRANDVWAINTLGTVTEQWNGTQWTAVPTASALPAGFRVADGSGSGGSLSGLTGGPLFAVGDNGDNETAILQQPQP
;
A
#
# COMPACT_ATOMS: atom_id res chain seq x y z
N MET A 1 -78.83 -4.24 -32.90
CA MET A 1 -77.44 -4.56 -33.39
C MET A 1 -76.45 -3.98 -32.39
N ARG A 2 -75.99 -4.78 -31.43
CA ARG A 2 -75.04 -4.34 -30.36
C ARG A 2 -73.67 -4.90 -30.66
N MET A 3 -72.70 -4.00 -30.97
CA MET A 3 -71.31 -4.33 -31.18
C MET A 3 -70.64 -4.55 -29.83
N ARG A 4 -70.12 -5.76 -29.60
CA ARG A 4 -69.23 -6.08 -28.48
C ARG A 4 -67.79 -5.71 -28.86
N ARG A 5 -67.18 -4.80 -28.09
CA ARG A 5 -65.76 -4.51 -28.16
C ARG A 5 -65.03 -5.49 -27.25
N THR A 6 -64.17 -6.30 -27.83
CA THR A 6 -63.23 -7.19 -27.11
C THR A 6 -61.99 -6.37 -26.72
N LEU A 7 -61.72 -6.26 -25.43
CA LEU A 7 -60.44 -5.74 -24.92
C LEU A 7 -59.41 -6.90 -24.96
N MET A 8 -58.35 -6.72 -25.73
CA MET A 8 -57.13 -7.55 -25.58
C MET A 8 -56.29 -6.97 -24.45
N ALA A 9 -56.06 -7.75 -23.38
CA ALA A 9 -55.08 -7.46 -22.37
C ALA A 9 -53.69 -7.94 -22.86
N VAL A 10 -52.77 -6.98 -22.99
CA VAL A 10 -51.34 -7.29 -23.25
C VAL A 10 -50.70 -7.55 -21.90
N ALA A 11 -50.36 -8.80 -21.63
CA ALA A 11 -49.55 -9.16 -20.48
C ALA A 11 -48.07 -8.81 -20.77
N GLY A 12 -47.61 -7.71 -20.19
CA GLY A 12 -46.19 -7.36 -20.18
C GLY A 12 -45.42 -8.24 -19.18
N GLY A 13 -44.75 -9.28 -19.64
CA GLY A 13 -43.83 -10.05 -18.84
C GLY A 13 -42.56 -9.26 -18.63
N ALA A 14 -42.32 -8.79 -17.39
CA ALA A 14 -41.00 -8.30 -16.98
C ALA A 14 -40.06 -9.50 -16.87
N ALA A 15 -39.15 -9.64 -17.82
CA ALA A 15 -38.04 -10.57 -17.71
C ALA A 15 -37.06 -10.01 -16.64
N ALA A 16 -37.11 -10.57 -15.44
CA ALA A 16 -36.04 -10.37 -14.48
C ALA A 16 -34.79 -11.04 -15.01
N ALA A 17 -33.83 -10.26 -15.45
CA ALA A 17 -32.49 -10.74 -15.73
C ALA A 17 -31.87 -11.24 -14.42
N LEU A 18 -31.79 -12.55 -14.23
CA LEU A 18 -30.95 -13.17 -13.24
C LEU A 18 -29.49 -12.84 -13.64
N ILE A 19 -28.91 -11.85 -13.01
CA ILE A 19 -27.45 -11.70 -13.01
C ILE A 19 -26.95 -12.89 -12.18
N ALA A 20 -26.47 -13.93 -12.87
CA ALA A 20 -25.75 -15.00 -12.23
C ALA A 20 -24.53 -14.38 -11.56
N ALA A 21 -24.53 -14.38 -10.22
CA ALA A 21 -23.31 -14.07 -9.47
C ALA A 21 -22.25 -15.05 -9.96
N SER A 22 -21.15 -14.53 -10.47
CA SER A 22 -19.96 -15.35 -10.77
C SER A 22 -19.61 -16.08 -9.47
N PRO A 23 -19.31 -17.40 -9.52
CA PRO A 23 -18.86 -18.09 -8.35
C PRO A 23 -17.64 -17.37 -7.79
N ALA A 24 -17.68 -17.03 -6.50
CA ALA A 24 -16.50 -16.57 -5.81
C ALA A 24 -15.41 -17.62 -6.04
N LEU A 25 -14.30 -17.21 -6.65
CA LEU A 25 -13.11 -18.05 -6.75
C LEU A 25 -12.78 -18.47 -5.32
N ALA A 26 -12.62 -19.76 -5.08
CA ALA A 26 -12.21 -20.24 -3.77
C ALA A 26 -10.80 -19.71 -3.54
N ALA A 27 -10.67 -18.73 -2.64
CA ALA A 27 -9.38 -18.20 -2.27
C ALA A 27 -8.50 -19.36 -1.78
N GLY A 28 -7.30 -19.49 -2.32
CA GLY A 28 -6.30 -20.42 -1.82
C GLY A 28 -6.00 -20.13 -0.34
N THR A 29 -5.49 -21.09 0.39
CA THR A 29 -4.99 -20.84 1.75
C THR A 29 -3.64 -20.13 1.68
N TRP A 30 -3.46 -19.10 2.49
CA TRP A 30 -2.17 -18.45 2.67
C TRP A 30 -1.09 -19.45 3.03
N GLN A 31 0.10 -19.29 2.49
CA GLN A 31 1.28 -20.11 2.75
C GLN A 31 2.41 -19.22 3.26
N VAL A 32 3.27 -19.79 4.09
CA VAL A 32 4.50 -19.11 4.51
C VAL A 32 5.57 -19.42 3.49
N ASP A 33 6.10 -18.38 2.85
CA ASP A 33 7.24 -18.51 1.96
C ASP A 33 8.56 -18.41 2.72
N SER A 34 9.59 -19.05 2.19
CA SER A 34 10.93 -18.88 2.72
C SER A 34 11.43 -17.48 2.34
N SER A 35 11.62 -16.64 3.34
CA SER A 35 12.22 -15.31 3.20
C SER A 35 13.69 -15.40 3.64
N PRO A 36 14.65 -15.10 2.74
CA PRO A 36 16.07 -15.22 3.05
C PRO A 36 16.55 -14.01 3.85
N ASN A 37 17.23 -14.27 4.97
CA ASN A 37 17.90 -13.21 5.70
C ASN A 37 19.38 -13.10 5.28
N PRO A 38 19.98 -11.88 5.22
CA PRO A 38 21.39 -11.72 4.94
C PRO A 38 22.27 -12.50 5.92
N ALA A 39 23.34 -13.11 5.42
CA ALA A 39 24.26 -13.92 6.26
C ALA A 39 24.84 -13.08 7.41
N GLY A 40 24.65 -13.55 8.65
CA GLY A 40 25.13 -12.87 9.86
C GLY A 40 24.22 -11.69 10.30
N SER A 41 23.01 -11.58 9.78
CA SER A 41 22.03 -10.63 10.27
C SER A 41 21.63 -10.96 11.72
N THR A 42 21.46 -9.91 12.52
CA THR A 42 20.98 -9.97 13.90
C THR A 42 19.58 -9.40 14.03
N PHE A 43 19.11 -8.76 12.98
CA PHE A 43 17.76 -8.22 12.80
C PHE A 43 17.48 -8.06 11.32
N SER A 44 16.30 -8.44 10.87
CA SER A 44 15.80 -8.16 9.52
C SER A 44 14.28 -7.98 9.57
N GLN A 45 13.79 -6.99 8.85
CA GLN A 45 12.35 -6.68 8.74
C GLN A 45 12.05 -6.23 7.32
N LEU A 46 10.93 -6.69 6.78
CA LEU A 46 10.37 -6.18 5.53
C LEU A 46 9.23 -5.22 5.84
N ASN A 47 9.22 -4.07 5.18
CA ASN A 47 8.26 -2.98 5.42
C ASN A 47 7.20 -2.89 4.32
N ALA A 48 7.56 -3.20 3.07
CA ALA A 48 6.65 -3.09 1.94
C ALA A 48 6.92 -4.16 0.88
N THR A 49 5.91 -4.46 0.07
CA THR A 49 6.00 -5.38 -1.08
C THR A 49 5.28 -4.82 -2.30
N PHE A 50 5.76 -5.21 -3.48
CA PHE A 50 5.17 -4.85 -4.77
C PHE A 50 5.28 -6.02 -5.76
N ALA A 51 4.15 -6.46 -6.30
CA ALA A 51 4.09 -7.47 -7.35
C ALA A 51 4.15 -6.81 -8.73
N ALA A 52 5.29 -6.91 -9.42
CA ALA A 52 5.51 -6.30 -10.73
C ALA A 52 4.98 -7.17 -11.88
N SER A 53 4.93 -8.49 -11.69
CA SER A 53 4.39 -9.47 -12.62
C SER A 53 4.09 -10.79 -11.90
N HIS A 54 3.46 -11.77 -12.58
CA HIS A 54 3.22 -13.11 -12.00
C HIS A 54 4.51 -13.84 -11.60
N THR A 55 5.66 -13.44 -12.12
CA THR A 55 6.96 -14.06 -11.88
C THR A 55 7.99 -13.09 -11.30
N GLN A 56 7.59 -11.89 -10.93
CA GLN A 56 8.48 -10.92 -10.30
C GLN A 56 7.73 -10.09 -9.27
N ALA A 57 8.22 -10.14 -8.04
CA ALA A 57 7.79 -9.25 -6.97
C ALA A 57 8.99 -8.79 -6.16
N TRP A 58 8.83 -7.73 -5.42
CA TRP A 58 9.85 -7.10 -4.61
C TRP A 58 9.36 -6.91 -3.20
N ALA A 59 10.24 -7.12 -2.23
CA ALA A 59 10.01 -6.79 -0.85
C ALA A 59 11.18 -5.97 -0.34
N VAL A 60 10.91 -4.90 0.40
CA VAL A 60 11.93 -3.97 0.88
C VAL A 60 11.81 -3.73 2.37
N GLY A 61 12.93 -3.38 2.99
CA GLY A 61 12.96 -3.15 4.43
C GLY A 61 14.33 -2.75 4.93
N GLN A 62 14.68 -3.29 6.09
CA GLN A 62 15.95 -3.02 6.75
C GLN A 62 16.54 -4.28 7.38
N THR A 63 17.86 -4.29 7.49
CA THR A 63 18.61 -5.36 8.17
C THR A 63 19.72 -4.78 9.02
N ARG A 64 20.13 -5.52 10.05
CA ARG A 64 21.36 -5.24 10.81
C ARG A 64 22.25 -6.45 10.72
N VAL A 65 23.47 -6.26 10.20
CA VAL A 65 24.47 -7.32 10.08
C VAL A 65 25.59 -7.06 11.08
N ALA A 66 25.92 -8.05 11.90
CA ALA A 66 26.92 -7.91 12.97
C ALA A 66 28.30 -7.44 12.47
N ALA A 67 28.66 -7.76 11.23
CA ALA A 67 29.94 -7.35 10.63
C ALA A 67 29.98 -5.88 10.21
N SER A 68 28.83 -5.23 10.01
CA SER A 68 28.71 -3.83 9.56
C SER A 68 28.62 -2.83 10.73
N GLY A 69 28.62 -3.30 11.98
CA GLY A 69 28.41 -2.47 13.18
C GLY A 69 26.96 -2.44 13.64
N ASP A 70 26.59 -1.45 14.46
CA ASP A 70 25.25 -1.40 15.08
C ASP A 70 24.21 -0.67 14.22
N GLY A 71 24.52 -0.30 12.98
CA GLY A 71 23.61 0.44 12.09
C GLY A 71 22.69 -0.47 11.29
N PHE A 72 21.56 0.09 10.84
CA PHE A 72 20.66 -0.54 9.89
C PHE A 72 21.13 -0.28 8.44
N GLU A 73 20.95 -1.27 7.60
CA GLU A 73 21.17 -1.21 6.15
C GLU A 73 19.84 -1.52 5.43
N THR A 74 19.70 -1.03 4.20
CA THR A 74 18.54 -1.37 3.36
C THR A 74 18.55 -2.86 3.03
N LEU A 75 17.34 -3.47 3.01
CA LEU A 75 17.12 -4.84 2.60
C LEU A 75 16.20 -4.85 1.39
N ILE A 76 16.59 -5.59 0.35
CA ILE A 76 15.76 -5.82 -0.83
C ILE A 76 15.75 -7.31 -1.12
N GLU A 77 14.55 -7.86 -1.30
CA GLU A 77 14.34 -9.24 -1.75
C GLU A 77 13.55 -9.25 -3.06
N GLU A 78 13.92 -10.15 -3.96
CA GLU A 78 13.24 -10.36 -5.25
C GLU A 78 12.62 -11.77 -5.31
N TRP A 79 11.37 -11.84 -5.73
CA TRP A 79 10.66 -13.04 -6.14
C TRP A 79 10.84 -13.29 -7.64
N ASN A 80 11.31 -14.46 -8.01
CA ASN A 80 11.58 -14.84 -9.40
C ASN A 80 10.50 -15.75 -10.03
N GLY A 81 9.33 -15.84 -9.41
CA GLY A 81 8.25 -16.76 -9.80
C GLY A 81 8.28 -18.09 -9.02
N SER A 82 9.30 -18.35 -8.21
CA SER A 82 9.42 -19.60 -7.44
C SER A 82 10.07 -19.45 -6.06
N THR A 83 10.99 -18.50 -5.90
CA THR A 83 11.74 -18.28 -4.65
C THR A 83 12.07 -16.82 -4.47
N TRP A 84 12.16 -16.39 -3.21
CA TRP A 84 12.70 -15.11 -2.80
C TRP A 84 14.22 -15.18 -2.67
N SER A 85 14.91 -14.10 -2.99
CA SER A 85 16.35 -13.96 -2.82
C SER A 85 16.74 -12.54 -2.48
N VAL A 86 17.73 -12.37 -1.57
CA VAL A 86 18.29 -11.05 -1.27
C VAL A 86 19.06 -10.53 -2.48
N VAL A 87 18.78 -9.30 -2.88
CA VAL A 87 19.42 -8.60 -3.99
C VAL A 87 20.15 -7.35 -3.49
N PRO A 88 21.31 -7.03 -4.05
CA PRO A 88 21.98 -5.78 -3.69
C PRO A 88 21.15 -4.56 -4.09
N GLY A 89 20.87 -3.66 -3.14
CA GLY A 89 20.39 -2.31 -3.39
C GLY A 89 21.51 -1.37 -3.84
N ALA A 90 21.18 -0.11 -4.07
CA ALA A 90 22.19 0.91 -4.28
C ALA A 90 22.98 1.14 -2.97
N PRO A 91 24.29 1.43 -3.03
CA PRO A 91 25.06 1.71 -1.82
C PRO A 91 24.51 2.93 -1.08
N ALA A 92 23.92 2.73 0.08
CA ALA A 92 23.40 3.80 0.91
C ALA A 92 24.50 4.62 1.62
N GLY A 93 25.66 4.02 1.84
CA GLY A 93 26.85 4.70 2.37
C GLY A 93 26.78 5.08 3.85
N ALA A 94 25.67 4.93 4.52
CA ALA A 94 25.48 5.27 5.94
C ALA A 94 24.92 4.07 6.72
N SER A 95 25.14 4.09 8.02
CA SER A 95 24.76 3.02 8.94
C SER A 95 23.41 3.25 9.63
N ALA A 96 22.47 3.92 8.98
CA ALA A 96 21.11 4.15 9.50
C ALA A 96 20.15 4.30 8.33
N SER A 97 19.98 3.22 7.56
CA SER A 97 19.18 3.23 6.33
C SER A 97 18.04 2.22 6.41
N SER A 98 16.88 2.60 5.89
CA SER A 98 15.72 1.72 5.72
C SER A 98 15.00 2.06 4.43
N LEU A 99 14.36 1.05 3.82
CA LEU A 99 13.35 1.24 2.78
C LEU A 99 11.98 0.96 3.38
N ASN A 100 11.03 1.86 3.15
CA ASN A 100 9.72 1.82 3.77
C ASN A 100 8.61 1.57 2.76
N GLY A 101 8.79 1.96 1.50
CA GLY A 101 7.81 1.79 0.42
C GLY A 101 8.45 1.27 -0.86
N VAL A 102 7.70 0.49 -1.63
CA VAL A 102 8.07 0.00 -2.96
C VAL A 102 6.86 -0.04 -3.88
N SER A 103 7.02 0.45 -5.11
CA SER A 103 5.99 0.45 -6.16
C SER A 103 6.63 0.57 -7.53
N GLY A 104 5.89 0.30 -8.59
CA GLY A 104 6.41 0.45 -9.94
C GLY A 104 5.33 0.43 -11.01
N SER A 105 5.67 0.92 -12.18
CA SER A 105 4.79 0.87 -13.36
C SER A 105 4.96 -0.43 -14.17
N GLY A 106 5.92 -1.26 -13.80
CA GLY A 106 6.16 -2.55 -14.47
C GLY A 106 7.50 -3.18 -14.08
N PRO A 107 7.82 -4.37 -14.65
CA PRO A 107 8.99 -5.17 -14.26
C PRO A 107 10.37 -4.51 -14.42
N SER A 108 10.46 -3.44 -15.20
CA SER A 108 11.72 -2.71 -15.44
C SER A 108 11.68 -1.26 -14.94
N ASP A 109 10.67 -0.90 -14.17
CA ASP A 109 10.50 0.45 -13.62
C ASP A 109 9.89 0.34 -12.23
N ILE A 110 10.76 0.28 -11.21
CA ILE A 110 10.37 0.09 -9.81
C ILE A 110 11.12 1.08 -8.94
N TRP A 111 10.42 1.70 -8.05
CA TRP A 111 10.91 2.67 -7.08
C TRP A 111 10.85 2.09 -5.67
N ALA A 112 11.92 2.28 -4.91
CA ALA A 112 11.95 2.00 -3.48
C ALA A 112 12.35 3.27 -2.73
N VAL A 113 11.62 3.60 -1.67
CA VAL A 113 11.83 4.84 -0.93
C VAL A 113 11.95 4.58 0.57
N GLY A 114 12.64 5.49 1.25
CA GLY A 114 12.84 5.38 2.68
C GLY A 114 13.68 6.52 3.23
N GLN A 115 14.64 6.18 4.09
CA GLN A 115 15.57 7.14 4.65
C GLN A 115 16.99 6.60 4.68
N ASN A 116 17.97 7.52 4.68
CA ASN A 116 19.38 7.24 4.91
C ASN A 116 19.99 8.33 5.81
N ALA A 117 20.29 7.96 7.05
CA ALA A 117 20.85 8.88 8.07
C ALA A 117 20.04 10.17 8.25
N GLY A 118 18.71 10.08 8.26
CA GLY A 118 17.81 11.20 8.45
C GLY A 118 17.57 12.06 7.20
N THR A 119 17.85 11.54 6.02
CA THR A 119 17.49 12.19 4.75
C THR A 119 16.68 11.23 3.89
N SER A 120 15.78 11.75 3.08
CA SER A 120 15.04 10.96 2.10
C SER A 120 15.97 10.15 1.22
N PHE A 121 15.63 8.87 1.02
CA PHE A 121 16.43 7.96 0.22
C PHE A 121 15.54 7.31 -0.85
N ILE A 122 16.00 7.38 -2.10
CA ILE A 122 15.25 6.91 -3.26
C ILE A 122 16.13 6.02 -4.09
N GLU A 123 15.66 4.82 -4.39
CA GLU A 123 16.28 3.88 -5.32
C GLU A 123 15.35 3.57 -6.48
N HIS A 124 15.92 3.36 -7.66
CA HIS A 124 15.23 3.01 -8.88
C HIS A 124 15.81 1.74 -9.52
N TRP A 125 14.95 0.77 -9.82
CA TRP A 125 15.24 -0.42 -10.61
C TRP A 125 14.91 -0.19 -12.07
N ASN A 126 15.89 -0.38 -12.93
CA ASN A 126 15.79 -0.14 -14.38
C ASN A 126 15.59 -1.43 -15.21
N GLY A 127 15.24 -2.54 -14.55
CA GLY A 127 15.19 -3.87 -15.17
C GLY A 127 16.47 -4.67 -15.09
N GLN A 128 17.58 -4.10 -14.58
CA GLN A 128 18.88 -4.76 -14.48
C GLN A 128 19.57 -4.53 -13.12
N SER A 129 19.44 -3.35 -12.56
CA SER A 129 20.10 -2.98 -11.30
C SER A 129 19.34 -1.86 -10.58
N TRP A 130 19.46 -1.83 -9.28
CA TRP A 130 19.08 -0.72 -8.43
C TRP A 130 20.12 0.39 -8.49
N SER A 131 19.69 1.63 -8.53
CA SER A 131 20.54 2.82 -8.51
C SER A 131 19.92 3.91 -7.63
N HIS A 132 20.76 4.61 -6.88
CA HIS A 132 20.33 5.77 -6.09
C HIS A 132 19.91 6.91 -7.02
N VAL A 133 18.78 7.53 -6.72
CA VAL A 133 18.27 8.73 -7.37
C VAL A 133 18.23 9.86 -6.37
N ALA A 134 18.75 11.03 -6.75
CA ALA A 134 18.86 12.16 -5.84
C ALA A 134 17.48 12.67 -5.41
N SER A 135 17.31 12.93 -4.12
CA SER A 135 16.17 13.63 -3.56
C SER A 135 16.11 15.09 -4.07
N PRO A 136 14.94 15.74 -4.04
CA PRO A 136 14.76 17.08 -4.55
C PRO A 136 15.69 18.12 -3.90
N ALA A 137 16.18 19.06 -4.68
CA ALA A 137 16.87 20.22 -4.15
C ALA A 137 15.89 21.11 -3.35
N GLY A 138 16.24 21.45 -2.11
CA GLY A 138 15.40 22.27 -1.23
C GLY A 138 14.39 21.47 -0.39
N GLU A 139 14.49 20.15 -0.37
CA GLU A 139 13.84 19.31 0.62
C GLU A 139 14.20 19.78 2.04
N PRO A 140 13.23 19.84 2.96
CA PRO A 140 13.54 20.11 4.37
C PRO A 140 14.48 19.06 4.93
N PRO A 141 15.32 19.40 5.93
CA PRO A 141 16.19 18.42 6.59
C PRO A 141 15.37 17.34 7.31
N ASP A 142 16.05 16.23 7.64
CA ASP A 142 15.45 15.08 8.33
C ASP A 142 14.23 14.52 7.60
N GLY A 143 14.34 14.39 6.26
CA GLY A 143 13.33 13.80 5.40
C GLY A 143 13.29 12.28 5.53
N GLN A 144 12.08 11.74 5.57
CA GLN A 144 11.80 10.32 5.51
C GLN A 144 10.62 10.09 4.56
N LEU A 145 10.78 9.16 3.63
CA LEU A 145 9.70 8.73 2.75
C LEU A 145 9.13 7.39 3.26
N ASN A 146 7.81 7.32 3.30
CA ASN A 146 7.07 6.18 3.84
C ASN A 146 6.43 5.35 2.74
N ALA A 147 5.92 6.00 1.71
CA ALA A 147 5.18 5.36 0.63
C ALA A 147 5.59 5.90 -0.74
N VAL A 148 5.47 5.09 -1.78
CA VAL A 148 5.66 5.46 -3.18
C VAL A 148 4.60 4.79 -4.04
N SER A 149 4.13 5.48 -5.09
CA SER A 149 3.22 4.95 -6.10
C SER A 149 3.61 5.47 -7.48
N ALA A 150 3.82 4.57 -8.44
CA ALA A 150 4.17 4.91 -9.82
C ALA A 150 3.08 4.40 -10.76
N ASP A 151 2.47 5.30 -11.53
CA ASP A 151 1.51 4.95 -12.57
C ASP A 151 2.17 4.78 -13.94
N SER A 152 3.34 5.39 -14.14
CA SER A 152 4.12 5.29 -15.38
C SER A 152 5.62 5.53 -15.14
N PRO A 153 6.51 5.22 -16.11
CA PRO A 153 7.94 5.51 -15.99
C PRO A 153 8.27 7.01 -15.90
N THR A 154 7.30 7.87 -16.21
CA THR A 154 7.45 9.33 -16.20
C THR A 154 6.62 10.02 -15.12
N ASP A 155 5.91 9.26 -14.31
CA ASP A 155 5.09 9.81 -13.22
C ASP A 155 5.11 8.84 -12.02
N ALA A 156 5.65 9.32 -10.91
CA ALA A 156 5.64 8.64 -9.63
C ALA A 156 5.54 9.67 -8.50
N TRP A 157 4.92 9.25 -7.42
CA TRP A 157 4.69 10.08 -6.24
C TRP A 157 5.19 9.38 -5.00
N ALA A 158 5.87 10.11 -4.13
CA ALA A 158 6.33 9.60 -2.85
C ALA A 158 5.82 10.49 -1.71
N GLY A 159 5.51 9.87 -0.58
CA GLY A 159 4.99 10.56 0.58
C GLY A 159 5.70 10.16 1.86
N GLY A 160 5.75 11.09 2.81
CA GLY A 160 6.38 10.86 4.10
C GLY A 160 6.36 12.12 4.97
N SER A 161 7.46 12.39 5.65
CA SER A 161 7.60 13.57 6.52
C SER A 161 8.99 14.18 6.43
N ALA A 162 9.09 15.44 6.85
CA ALA A 162 10.36 16.13 7.03
C ALA A 162 10.26 17.11 8.19
N THR A 163 11.40 17.53 8.75
CA THR A 163 11.44 18.52 9.81
C THR A 163 11.59 19.93 9.20
N ASN A 164 10.68 20.85 9.54
CA ASN A 164 10.78 22.21 9.07
C ASN A 164 11.74 23.05 9.94
N ALA A 165 11.98 24.30 9.55
CA ALA A 165 12.89 25.21 10.25
C ALA A 165 12.48 25.56 11.69
N ASN A 166 11.28 25.16 12.15
CA ASN A 166 10.78 25.34 13.52
C ASN A 166 10.80 24.02 14.32
N ASP A 167 11.56 23.04 13.91
CA ASP A 167 11.65 21.69 14.50
C ASP A 167 10.27 20.99 14.58
N THR A 168 9.42 21.23 13.59
CA THR A 168 8.11 20.59 13.48
C THR A 168 8.14 19.59 12.35
N VAL A 169 7.67 18.36 12.62
CA VAL A 169 7.49 17.32 11.59
C VAL A 169 6.26 17.68 10.76
N VAL A 170 6.47 17.81 9.46
CA VAL A 170 5.46 18.22 8.47
C VAL A 170 5.34 17.18 7.36
N PRO A 171 4.16 17.06 6.72
CA PRO A 171 4.01 16.15 5.59
C PRO A 171 4.94 16.54 4.45
N LEU A 172 5.57 15.54 3.84
CA LEU A 172 6.39 15.67 2.65
C LEU A 172 5.72 14.88 1.52
N ILE A 173 5.55 15.53 0.37
CA ILE A 173 5.16 14.87 -0.89
C ILE A 173 6.17 15.24 -1.95
N GLU A 174 6.66 14.25 -2.67
CA GLU A 174 7.57 14.40 -3.79
C GLU A 174 6.97 13.81 -5.06
N HIS A 175 7.28 14.41 -6.21
CA HIS A 175 6.79 14.04 -7.52
C HIS A 175 7.93 13.85 -8.52
N TRP A 176 7.96 12.70 -9.19
CA TRP A 176 8.83 12.36 -10.30
C TRP A 176 8.15 12.72 -11.62
N ASN A 177 8.80 13.54 -12.44
CA ASN A 177 8.26 14.02 -13.71
C ASN A 177 8.89 13.34 -14.95
N GLY A 178 9.51 12.17 -14.75
CA GLY A 178 10.25 11.47 -15.81
C GLY A 178 11.73 11.86 -15.91
N THR A 179 12.18 12.89 -15.19
CA THR A 179 13.57 13.37 -15.24
C THR A 179 14.16 13.66 -13.87
N GLN A 180 13.36 14.17 -12.95
CA GLN A 180 13.80 14.51 -11.59
C GLN A 180 12.63 14.49 -10.62
N TRP A 181 12.96 14.25 -9.34
CA TRP A 181 12.05 14.44 -8.22
C TRP A 181 11.96 15.93 -7.85
N SER A 182 10.80 16.38 -7.41
CA SER A 182 10.55 17.73 -6.92
C SER A 182 9.56 17.70 -5.76
N VAL A 183 9.75 18.58 -4.76
CA VAL A 183 8.80 18.72 -3.66
C VAL A 183 7.48 19.28 -4.20
N SER A 184 6.38 18.61 -3.91
CA SER A 184 5.02 19.05 -4.19
C SER A 184 4.42 19.71 -2.96
N PRO A 185 3.78 20.88 -3.07
CA PRO A 185 2.96 21.41 -1.98
C PRO A 185 1.85 20.41 -1.63
N ASN A 186 1.48 20.35 -0.35
CA ASN A 186 0.31 19.59 0.13
C ASN A 186 -0.76 20.53 0.70
N ALA A 187 -1.97 20.02 0.96
CA ALA A 187 -3.09 20.80 1.48
C ALA A 187 -3.13 20.86 3.03
N ILE A 188 -2.39 19.99 3.72
CA ILE A 188 -2.44 19.86 5.19
C ILE A 188 -1.70 21.01 5.88
N GLY A 189 -0.57 21.46 5.30
CA GLY A 189 0.24 22.52 5.86
C GLY A 189 0.97 22.16 7.16
N ALA A 190 1.78 23.11 7.65
CA ALA A 190 2.70 22.90 8.78
C ALA A 190 2.08 23.14 10.17
N GLY A 191 0.78 23.25 10.31
CA GLY A 191 0.16 23.95 11.46
C GLY A 191 -0.18 23.12 12.71
N SER A 192 -0.02 21.79 12.73
CA SER A 192 -0.69 20.96 13.76
C SER A 192 0.21 20.07 14.61
N GLY A 193 1.52 20.21 14.55
CA GLY A 193 2.48 19.34 15.23
C GLY A 193 2.94 18.20 14.30
N HIS A 194 3.30 17.04 14.85
CA HIS A 194 3.74 15.90 14.05
C HIS A 194 2.69 15.51 13.00
N SER A 195 3.08 15.51 11.74
CA SER A 195 2.19 15.12 10.63
C SER A 195 3.02 14.49 9.52
N GLU A 196 2.50 13.39 8.96
CA GLU A 196 3.20 12.62 7.93
C GLU A 196 2.25 11.97 6.94
N ILE A 197 2.71 11.72 5.73
CA ILE A 197 2.00 10.90 4.76
C ILE A 197 2.33 9.42 5.04
N LEU A 198 1.30 8.63 5.25
CA LEU A 198 1.40 7.19 5.50
C LEU A 198 1.30 6.37 4.22
N SER A 199 0.40 6.77 3.32
CA SER A 199 0.11 6.00 2.11
C SER A 199 -0.21 6.94 0.95
N ILE A 200 0.17 6.52 -0.27
CA ILE A 200 -0.07 7.28 -1.50
C ILE A 200 -0.49 6.33 -2.62
N ALA A 201 -1.47 6.73 -3.44
CA ALA A 201 -1.92 5.95 -4.59
C ALA A 201 -2.11 6.87 -5.80
N ALA A 202 -1.26 6.71 -6.80
CA ALA A 202 -1.33 7.39 -8.08
C ALA A 202 -2.15 6.54 -9.06
N ILE A 203 -3.22 7.11 -9.59
CA ILE A 203 -4.09 6.50 -10.60
C ILE A 203 -3.70 7.04 -11.98
N SER A 204 -3.31 8.30 -12.02
CA SER A 204 -2.81 9.00 -13.20
C SER A 204 -2.07 10.27 -12.76
N PRO A 205 -1.32 10.96 -13.67
CA PRO A 205 -0.65 12.22 -13.34
C PRO A 205 -1.59 13.35 -12.84
N ALA A 206 -2.91 13.19 -13.02
CA ALA A 206 -3.91 14.15 -12.58
C ALA A 206 -4.88 13.62 -11.53
N ASP A 207 -4.62 12.44 -10.97
CA ASP A 207 -5.49 11.78 -9.98
C ASP A 207 -4.64 10.98 -9.02
N VAL A 208 -4.31 11.57 -7.87
CA VAL A 208 -3.48 10.95 -6.84
C VAL A 208 -4.11 11.18 -5.46
N TRP A 209 -4.10 10.15 -4.66
CA TRP A 209 -4.62 10.15 -3.30
C TRP A 209 -3.50 9.99 -2.29
N ALA A 210 -3.51 10.77 -1.23
CA ALA A 210 -2.57 10.64 -0.13
C ALA A 210 -3.32 10.57 1.20
N LEU A 211 -2.93 9.60 2.02
CA LEU A 211 -3.40 9.43 3.38
C LEU A 211 -2.32 9.98 4.32
N ALA A 212 -2.73 10.85 5.21
CA ALA A 212 -1.87 11.42 6.23
C ALA A 212 -2.41 11.18 7.64
N GLU A 213 -1.48 11.09 8.58
CA GLU A 213 -1.72 11.27 10.00
C GLU A 213 -1.38 12.70 10.40
N VAL A 214 -2.22 13.33 11.23
CA VAL A 214 -2.08 14.76 11.57
C VAL A 214 -2.19 15.01 13.06
N GLY A 215 -1.12 15.53 13.68
CA GLY A 215 -1.11 16.01 15.06
C GLY A 215 -1.14 14.91 16.13
N LYS A 216 -1.35 15.33 17.39
CA LYS A 216 -1.16 14.47 18.58
C LYS A 216 -2.17 13.33 18.76
N ASN A 217 -3.32 13.39 18.12
CA ASN A 217 -4.37 12.39 18.26
C ASN A 217 -4.50 11.53 16.99
N ASN A 218 -3.59 11.70 16.07
CA ASN A 218 -3.46 10.96 14.83
C ASN A 218 -4.77 10.87 14.01
N PRO A 219 -5.57 11.95 13.88
CA PRO A 219 -6.71 11.88 12.98
C PRO A 219 -6.22 11.72 11.56
N ALA A 220 -6.80 10.75 10.87
CA ALA A 220 -6.55 10.54 9.47
C ALA A 220 -7.10 11.71 8.63
N VAL A 221 -6.31 12.15 7.68
CA VAL A 221 -6.69 13.11 6.65
C VAL A 221 -6.38 12.50 5.29
N ILE A 222 -7.34 12.54 4.38
CA ILE A 222 -7.11 12.17 2.99
C ILE A 222 -7.11 13.44 2.16
N GLU A 223 -6.07 13.59 1.34
CA GLU A 223 -6.01 14.63 0.33
C GLU A 223 -5.95 14.02 -1.08
N HIS A 224 -6.50 14.78 -2.04
CA HIS A 224 -6.64 14.39 -3.44
C HIS A 224 -6.00 15.44 -4.36
N TRP A 225 -5.12 15.00 -5.25
CA TRP A 225 -4.52 15.76 -6.32
C TRP A 225 -5.37 15.67 -7.57
N ASN A 226 -5.75 16.80 -8.12
CA ASN A 226 -6.61 16.89 -9.31
C ASN A 226 -5.86 17.30 -10.60
N GLY A 227 -4.54 17.14 -10.61
CA GLY A 227 -3.66 17.56 -11.71
C GLY A 227 -3.13 18.98 -11.57
N THR A 228 -3.62 19.77 -10.60
CA THR A 228 -3.20 21.17 -10.39
C THR A 228 -2.94 21.50 -8.94
N GLN A 229 -3.68 20.93 -8.01
CA GLN A 229 -3.56 21.19 -6.58
C GLN A 229 -4.09 20.03 -5.74
N TRP A 230 -3.55 19.90 -4.54
CA TRP A 230 -4.07 19.03 -3.49
C TRP A 230 -5.25 19.70 -2.77
N SER A 231 -6.21 18.89 -2.36
CA SER A 231 -7.37 19.33 -1.55
C SER A 231 -7.76 18.26 -0.53
N ILE A 232 -8.07 18.68 0.69
CA ILE A 232 -8.55 17.76 1.73
C ILE A 232 -9.96 17.29 1.39
N VAL A 233 -10.18 15.98 1.50
CA VAL A 233 -11.47 15.33 1.23
C VAL A 233 -12.10 14.90 2.56
N SER A 234 -13.39 15.20 2.74
CA SER A 234 -14.12 14.89 3.97
C SER A 234 -14.33 13.38 4.15
N LEU A 235 -14.04 12.87 5.33
CA LEU A 235 -14.26 11.49 5.72
C LEU A 235 -15.57 11.34 6.50
N PRO A 236 -16.29 10.20 6.37
CA PRO A 236 -17.56 9.94 7.07
C PRO A 236 -17.36 9.57 8.55
N VAL A 237 -16.12 9.23 8.94
CA VAL A 237 -15.73 8.82 10.28
C VAL A 237 -14.47 9.54 10.72
N SER A 238 -14.30 9.71 12.02
CA SER A 238 -13.03 10.11 12.63
C SER A 238 -12.35 8.84 13.14
N GLY A 239 -11.10 8.60 12.76
CA GLY A 239 -10.33 7.43 13.19
C GLY A 239 -8.97 7.40 12.51
N ASN A 240 -8.13 6.50 12.97
CA ASN A 240 -6.82 6.27 12.35
C ASN A 240 -7.03 5.34 11.16
N LEU A 241 -6.61 5.82 10.00
CA LEU A 241 -6.45 5.01 8.79
C LEU A 241 -4.96 4.73 8.62
N GLU A 242 -4.63 3.55 8.12
CA GLU A 242 -3.24 3.10 7.99
C GLU A 242 -2.82 2.94 6.52
N SER A 243 -3.74 2.53 5.65
CA SER A 243 -3.42 2.25 4.26
C SER A 243 -4.54 2.67 3.32
N LEU A 244 -4.17 3.05 2.09
CA LEU A 244 -5.10 3.26 0.98
C LEU A 244 -4.59 2.60 -0.30
N SER A 245 -5.52 2.17 -1.15
CA SER A 245 -5.25 1.61 -2.47
C SER A 245 -6.37 1.95 -3.44
N ALA A 246 -6.06 2.09 -4.72
CA ALA A 246 -6.98 2.55 -5.73
C ALA A 246 -7.07 1.61 -6.93
N VAL A 247 -8.29 1.26 -7.33
CA VAL A 247 -8.56 0.59 -8.60
C VAL A 247 -8.73 1.61 -9.73
N SER A 248 -9.37 2.73 -9.43
CA SER A 248 -9.70 3.78 -10.40
C SER A 248 -10.13 5.07 -9.69
N ALA A 249 -10.31 6.14 -10.45
CA ALA A 249 -10.83 7.45 -9.99
C ALA A 249 -12.17 7.37 -9.21
N ASN A 250 -12.93 6.30 -9.39
CA ASN A 250 -14.23 6.08 -8.76
C ASN A 250 -14.24 4.87 -7.79
N ASP A 251 -13.09 4.30 -7.49
CA ASP A 251 -12.98 3.13 -6.62
C ASP A 251 -11.64 3.16 -5.89
N VAL A 252 -11.63 3.82 -4.71
CA VAL A 252 -10.47 3.92 -3.82
C VAL A 252 -10.88 3.38 -2.46
N TRP A 253 -10.00 2.63 -1.84
CA TRP A 253 -10.21 1.98 -0.55
C TRP A 253 -9.23 2.50 0.48
N ALA A 254 -9.70 2.65 1.71
CA ALA A 254 -8.85 2.96 2.86
C ALA A 254 -9.26 2.09 4.05
N VAL A 255 -8.28 1.62 4.79
CA VAL A 255 -8.46 0.76 5.96
C VAL A 255 -7.69 1.30 7.16
N GLY A 256 -8.09 0.87 8.36
CA GLY A 256 -7.37 1.28 9.55
C GLY A 256 -7.87 0.63 10.84
N ASN A 257 -7.54 1.29 11.94
CA ASN A 257 -7.81 0.82 13.28
C ASN A 257 -9.32 0.65 13.57
N ASN A 258 -9.64 -0.20 14.53
CA ASN A 258 -11.01 -0.54 14.90
C ASN A 258 -11.86 -1.13 13.76
N GLY A 259 -11.21 -1.76 12.77
CA GLY A 259 -11.89 -2.39 11.65
C GLY A 259 -12.57 -1.41 10.70
N VAL A 260 -12.06 -0.19 10.62
CA VAL A 260 -12.59 0.80 9.68
C VAL A 260 -12.21 0.39 8.26
N ILE A 261 -13.20 0.32 7.38
CA ILE A 261 -13.06 0.17 5.94
C ILE A 261 -13.86 1.27 5.28
N LEU A 262 -13.22 2.07 4.44
CA LEU A 262 -13.84 3.13 3.66
C LEU A 262 -13.71 2.85 2.17
N ASN A 263 -14.71 3.23 1.38
CA ASN A 263 -14.69 3.20 -0.08
C ASN A 263 -15.11 4.56 -0.64
N TRP A 264 -14.33 5.05 -1.61
CA TRP A 264 -14.65 6.19 -2.46
C TRP A 264 -15.33 5.73 -3.74
N ASN A 265 -16.49 6.30 -4.03
CA ASN A 265 -17.33 5.91 -5.18
C ASN A 265 -17.29 6.93 -6.35
N GLY A 266 -16.29 7.80 -6.37
CA GLY A 266 -16.17 8.89 -7.35
C GLY A 266 -16.81 10.21 -6.89
N THR A 267 -17.59 10.21 -5.78
CA THR A 267 -18.26 11.41 -5.28
C THR A 267 -18.10 11.62 -3.79
N GLN A 268 -18.05 10.54 -3.01
CA GLN A 268 -17.92 10.61 -1.55
C GLN A 268 -17.32 9.32 -0.98
N TRP A 269 -16.65 9.45 0.17
CA TRP A 269 -16.27 8.32 1.01
C TRP A 269 -17.46 7.79 1.78
N SER A 270 -17.57 6.48 1.90
CA SER A 270 -18.57 5.79 2.71
C SER A 270 -17.95 4.65 3.49
N GLN A 271 -18.42 4.43 4.73
CA GLN A 271 -17.98 3.30 5.52
C GLN A 271 -18.64 2.02 5.02
N VAL A 272 -17.85 0.96 4.88
CA VAL A 272 -18.28 -0.37 4.46
C VAL A 272 -18.23 -1.31 5.67
N ALA A 273 -19.16 -2.26 5.74
CA ALA A 273 -19.22 -3.22 6.84
C ALA A 273 -18.01 -4.16 6.81
N ASN A 274 -17.35 -4.30 7.96
CA ASN A 274 -16.23 -5.19 8.18
C ASN A 274 -16.72 -6.49 8.87
N PRO A 275 -16.54 -7.68 8.28
CA PRO A 275 -16.97 -8.95 8.86
C PRO A 275 -16.20 -9.35 10.13
N ALA A 276 -14.93 -8.95 10.28
CA ALA A 276 -14.14 -9.20 11.50
C ALA A 276 -14.54 -8.29 12.67
N GLY A 277 -15.35 -7.25 12.40
CA GLY A 277 -15.86 -6.33 13.40
C GLY A 277 -14.84 -5.31 13.90
N GLN A 278 -15.22 -4.58 14.96
CA GLN A 278 -14.47 -3.42 15.46
C GLN A 278 -13.18 -3.76 16.25
N GLY A 279 -12.75 -4.99 16.26
CA GLY A 279 -11.53 -5.41 16.99
C GLY A 279 -10.30 -5.60 16.10
N ALA A 280 -10.47 -5.54 14.78
CA ALA A 280 -9.37 -5.70 13.83
C ALA A 280 -8.66 -4.35 13.59
N ALA A 281 -7.34 -4.31 13.79
CA ALA A 281 -6.51 -3.23 13.27
C ALA A 281 -6.05 -3.66 11.86
N LEU A 282 -6.57 -3.01 10.81
CA LEU A 282 -6.20 -3.29 9.43
C LEU A 282 -5.05 -2.37 9.03
N GLU A 283 -3.90 -2.98 8.67
CA GLU A 283 -2.65 -2.26 8.36
C GLU A 283 -2.44 -2.09 6.87
N GLY A 284 -2.89 -3.04 6.07
CA GLY A 284 -2.68 -3.02 4.62
C GLY A 284 -3.97 -3.26 3.84
N VAL A 285 -4.12 -2.56 2.72
CA VAL A 285 -5.15 -2.81 1.71
C VAL A 285 -4.52 -2.82 0.32
N ASP A 286 -4.94 -3.79 -0.51
CA ASP A 286 -4.57 -3.84 -1.92
C ASP A 286 -5.81 -4.07 -2.79
N ALA A 287 -6.06 -3.13 -3.69
CA ALA A 287 -7.22 -3.11 -4.57
C ALA A 287 -6.84 -3.55 -5.97
N LEU A 288 -6.91 -4.85 -6.24
CA LEU A 288 -6.51 -5.45 -7.51
C LEU A 288 -7.50 -5.11 -8.64
N ARG A 289 -8.78 -5.07 -8.32
CA ARG A 289 -9.89 -4.72 -9.21
C ARG A 289 -11.18 -4.51 -8.41
N ALA A 290 -12.21 -3.96 -9.02
CA ALA A 290 -13.47 -3.58 -8.36
C ALA A 290 -14.20 -4.70 -7.59
N ASN A 291 -13.93 -5.95 -7.88
CA ASN A 291 -14.49 -7.12 -7.20
C ASN A 291 -13.43 -8.03 -6.55
N ASP A 292 -12.25 -7.48 -6.30
CA ASP A 292 -11.14 -8.21 -5.70
C ASP A 292 -10.21 -7.23 -4.97
N VAL A 293 -10.56 -6.92 -3.72
CA VAL A 293 -9.78 -6.06 -2.84
C VAL A 293 -9.46 -6.85 -1.58
N TRP A 294 -8.24 -6.73 -1.10
CA TRP A 294 -7.76 -7.46 0.05
C TRP A 294 -7.34 -6.51 1.16
N ALA A 295 -7.60 -6.91 2.39
CA ALA A 295 -7.09 -6.23 3.58
C ALA A 295 -6.49 -7.24 4.55
N ILE A 296 -5.48 -6.81 5.30
CA ILE A 296 -4.77 -7.64 6.28
C ILE A 296 -4.63 -6.91 7.62
N ASN A 297 -4.76 -7.64 8.72
CA ASN A 297 -4.56 -7.08 10.04
C ASN A 297 -3.10 -7.19 10.53
N THR A 298 -2.74 -6.42 11.56
CA THR A 298 -1.40 -6.36 12.17
C THR A 298 -0.78 -7.72 12.46
N LEU A 299 -1.59 -8.67 12.93
CA LEU A 299 -1.09 -10.00 13.31
C LEU A 299 -1.05 -10.98 12.13
N GLY A 300 -1.47 -10.55 10.92
CA GLY A 300 -1.60 -11.44 9.77
C GLY A 300 -2.58 -12.61 9.96
N THR A 301 -3.30 -12.64 11.09
CA THR A 301 -4.18 -13.76 11.48
C THR A 301 -5.52 -13.72 10.77
N VAL A 302 -5.93 -12.56 10.28
CA VAL A 302 -7.16 -12.34 9.54
C VAL A 302 -6.86 -11.54 8.29
N THR A 303 -7.20 -12.11 7.16
CA THR A 303 -7.31 -11.37 5.91
C THR A 303 -8.77 -11.28 5.52
N GLU A 304 -9.12 -10.22 4.84
CA GLU A 304 -10.47 -9.97 4.36
C GLU A 304 -10.43 -9.74 2.86
N GLN A 305 -11.39 -10.27 2.14
CA GLN A 305 -11.53 -10.11 0.70
C GLN A 305 -12.88 -9.49 0.35
N TRP A 306 -12.85 -8.45 -0.47
CA TRP A 306 -14.01 -7.87 -1.14
C TRP A 306 -14.28 -8.58 -2.46
N ASN A 307 -15.50 -9.06 -2.65
CA ASN A 307 -15.91 -9.80 -3.85
C ASN A 307 -16.77 -8.98 -4.83
N GLY A 308 -16.79 -7.66 -4.66
CA GLY A 308 -17.63 -6.74 -5.44
C GLY A 308 -18.99 -6.44 -4.78
N THR A 309 -19.37 -7.15 -3.71
CA THR A 309 -20.64 -6.93 -3.01
C THR A 309 -20.50 -6.89 -1.50
N GLN A 310 -19.58 -7.66 -0.94
CA GLN A 310 -19.33 -7.73 0.50
C GLN A 310 -17.90 -8.16 0.80
N TRP A 311 -17.42 -7.77 1.96
CA TRP A 311 -16.18 -8.30 2.55
C TRP A 311 -16.44 -9.64 3.21
N THR A 312 -15.49 -10.55 3.11
CA THR A 312 -15.50 -11.87 3.75
C THR A 312 -14.17 -12.14 4.41
N ALA A 313 -14.18 -12.63 5.64
CA ALA A 313 -12.96 -13.06 6.31
C ALA A 313 -12.40 -14.31 5.63
N VAL A 314 -11.12 -14.26 5.29
CA VAL A 314 -10.36 -15.39 4.72
C VAL A 314 -9.35 -15.83 5.76
N PRO A 315 -9.46 -17.06 6.31
CA PRO A 315 -8.51 -17.53 7.28
C PRO A 315 -7.10 -17.60 6.69
N THR A 316 -6.13 -17.02 7.38
CA THR A 316 -4.72 -17.27 7.06
C THR A 316 -4.34 -18.70 7.47
N ALA A 317 -3.23 -19.20 6.93
CA ALA A 317 -2.77 -20.57 7.19
C ALA A 317 -2.69 -20.86 8.69
N SER A 318 -3.01 -22.08 9.08
CA SER A 318 -2.91 -22.58 10.46
C SER A 318 -1.45 -22.66 10.98
N ALA A 319 -0.49 -22.17 10.21
CA ALA A 319 0.94 -22.24 10.49
C ALA A 319 1.66 -20.91 10.23
N LEU A 320 1.09 -19.78 10.69
CA LEU A 320 1.88 -18.55 10.76
C LEU A 320 3.11 -18.79 11.66
N PRO A 321 4.28 -18.23 11.32
CA PRO A 321 5.40 -18.21 12.24
C PRO A 321 4.95 -17.63 13.59
N ALA A 322 5.41 -18.24 14.69
CA ALA A 322 5.10 -17.71 16.02
C ALA A 322 5.62 -16.26 16.10
N GLY A 323 4.74 -15.32 16.46
CA GLY A 323 5.11 -13.91 16.55
C GLY A 323 5.06 -13.13 15.23
N PHE A 324 4.59 -13.74 14.13
CA PHE A 324 4.43 -13.02 12.86
C PHE A 324 3.65 -11.71 13.05
N ARG A 325 4.20 -10.65 12.50
CA ARG A 325 3.56 -9.34 12.40
C ARG A 325 3.67 -8.84 10.97
N VAL A 326 2.56 -8.40 10.42
CA VAL A 326 2.56 -7.58 9.22
C VAL A 326 3.31 -6.30 9.54
N ALA A 327 4.11 -5.81 8.63
CA ALA A 327 4.80 -4.54 8.79
C ALA A 327 3.80 -3.49 9.21
N ASP A 328 3.93 -2.98 10.44
CA ASP A 328 3.08 -1.91 10.93
C ASP A 328 3.45 -0.63 10.19
N GLY A 329 2.44 -0.05 9.59
CA GLY A 329 2.61 1.09 8.72
C GLY A 329 2.97 2.39 9.42
N SER A 330 3.99 2.42 10.31
CA SER A 330 4.60 3.72 10.60
C SER A 330 5.32 4.22 9.34
N GLY A 331 4.57 4.22 8.24
CA GLY A 331 4.96 4.75 6.98
C GLY A 331 4.92 3.83 5.76
N SER A 332 4.39 2.63 5.81
CA SER A 332 4.44 1.75 4.64
C SER A 332 3.04 1.37 4.15
N GLY A 333 2.52 2.09 3.20
CA GLY A 333 1.29 1.72 2.50
C GLY A 333 1.41 0.48 1.61
N GLY A 334 2.35 -0.44 1.88
CA GLY A 334 2.68 -1.52 0.96
C GLY A 334 2.96 -2.87 1.59
N SER A 335 2.48 -3.14 2.81
CA SER A 335 2.63 -4.45 3.46
C SER A 335 1.89 -5.59 2.76
N LEU A 336 0.99 -5.28 1.86
CA LEU A 336 0.18 -6.19 1.06
C LEU A 336 0.24 -5.78 -0.40
N SER A 337 0.55 -6.70 -1.32
CA SER A 337 0.55 -6.42 -2.77
C SER A 337 0.37 -7.69 -3.60
N GLY A 338 -0.39 -7.57 -4.68
CA GLY A 338 -0.66 -8.66 -5.61
C GLY A 338 -0.95 -8.18 -7.02
N LEU A 339 -1.28 -9.15 -7.87
CA LEU A 339 -1.74 -8.91 -9.24
C LEU A 339 -2.99 -9.72 -9.51
N THR A 340 -3.88 -9.16 -10.31
CA THR A 340 -5.06 -9.90 -10.78
C THR A 340 -4.67 -11.22 -11.45
N GLY A 341 -5.08 -12.34 -10.86
CA GLY A 341 -4.74 -13.69 -11.33
C GLY A 341 -3.31 -14.13 -11.03
N GLY A 342 -2.56 -13.37 -10.23
CA GLY A 342 -1.23 -13.69 -9.72
C GLY A 342 -1.20 -13.90 -8.22
N PRO A 343 -0.03 -14.17 -7.62
CA PRO A 343 0.09 -14.28 -6.19
C PRO A 343 -0.16 -12.95 -5.49
N LEU A 344 -0.71 -13.01 -4.28
CA LEU A 344 -0.79 -11.90 -3.34
C LEU A 344 0.23 -12.15 -2.24
N PHE A 345 1.02 -11.15 -1.91
CA PHE A 345 2.05 -11.22 -0.87
C PHE A 345 1.73 -10.29 0.30
N ALA A 346 2.03 -10.75 1.49
CA ALA A 346 2.09 -9.92 2.69
C ALA A 346 3.45 -10.11 3.37
N VAL A 347 4.04 -9.03 3.82
CA VAL A 347 5.41 -9.02 4.38
C VAL A 347 5.45 -8.45 5.78
N GLY A 348 6.50 -8.81 6.52
CA GLY A 348 6.73 -8.35 7.88
C GLY A 348 7.91 -9.07 8.54
N ASP A 349 7.79 -9.32 9.83
CA ASP A 349 8.76 -10.09 10.62
C ASP A 349 8.09 -11.26 11.36
N ASN A 350 8.90 -12.22 11.81
CA ASN A 350 8.42 -13.40 12.54
C ASN A 350 8.48 -13.25 14.08
N GLY A 351 8.77 -12.05 14.57
CA GLY A 351 8.95 -11.79 16.01
C GLY A 351 10.30 -12.23 16.58
N ASP A 352 11.11 -12.97 15.83
CA ASP A 352 12.47 -13.44 16.20
C ASP A 352 13.58 -12.60 15.51
N ASN A 353 13.24 -11.41 15.02
CA ASN A 353 14.11 -10.51 14.26
C ASN A 353 14.51 -11.02 12.85
N GLU A 354 13.67 -11.84 12.25
CA GLU A 354 13.84 -12.35 10.89
C GLU A 354 12.67 -11.93 10.01
N THR A 355 12.93 -11.78 8.72
CA THR A 355 11.88 -11.48 7.74
C THR A 355 10.85 -12.62 7.62
N ALA A 356 9.62 -12.26 7.30
CA ALA A 356 8.57 -13.20 7.02
C ALA A 356 7.71 -12.76 5.84
N ILE A 357 7.38 -13.70 4.95
CA ILE A 357 6.54 -13.48 3.78
C ILE A 357 5.41 -14.50 3.78
N LEU A 358 4.21 -14.00 3.58
CA LEU A 358 3.03 -14.82 3.31
C LEU A 358 2.68 -14.69 1.84
N GLN A 359 2.36 -15.80 1.22
CA GLN A 359 1.85 -15.86 -0.15
C GLN A 359 0.45 -16.47 -0.17
N GLN A 360 -0.46 -15.84 -0.88
CA GLN A 360 -1.71 -16.46 -1.27
C GLN A 360 -1.64 -16.80 -2.76
N PRO A 361 -1.57 -18.08 -3.13
CA PRO A 361 -1.69 -18.50 -4.51
C PRO A 361 -3.08 -18.12 -5.02
N GLN A 362 -3.15 -17.37 -6.09
CA GLN A 362 -4.42 -17.15 -6.79
C GLN A 362 -4.72 -18.37 -7.67
N PRO A 363 -5.98 -18.78 -7.77
CA PRO A 363 -6.39 -19.95 -8.56
C PRO A 363 -6.19 -19.76 -10.07
#